data_2cef4ef1f82792827006366e694d1833
#
_entry.id   2cef4ef1f82792827006366e694d1833
#
_cell.length_a   1.000
_cell.length_b   1.000
_cell.length_c   1.000
_cell.angle_alpha   90.00
_cell.angle_beta   90.00
_cell.angle_gamma   90.00
#
_symmetry.space_group_name_H-M   'P 1'
#
loop_
_entity.id
_entity.type
_entity.pdbx_description
1 polymer ?
#
loop_
_entity_poly.entity_id
_entity_poly.type
_entity_poly.pdbx_seq_one_letter_code
_entity_poly.pdbx_strand_id
1 'polypeptide(L)'
;MLEKANEYIRQNYIDEKEKPLFHVTPEAGWMNDPNGFSVYQGKVHLFYQFYPYKTEWGPMHWGHQVTEDLLKWEAYPVAMAPDQDYDHIGCFSGSAVEADGKHVLLYTCLLYTSDAADDSLR
;
A
#
# COMPACT_ATOMS: atom_id res chain seq x y z
N MET A 1 -12.86 6.60 -0.57
CA MET A 1 -11.78 6.34 -1.57
C MET A 1 -11.29 4.90 -1.53
N LEU A 2 -11.16 4.31 -0.35
CA LEU A 2 -10.69 2.92 -0.19
C LEU A 2 -11.60 1.92 -0.91
N GLU A 3 -12.90 2.03 -0.72
CA GLU A 3 -13.87 1.14 -1.40
C GLU A 3 -13.84 1.31 -2.92
N LYS A 4 -13.65 2.54 -3.40
CA LYS A 4 -13.49 2.83 -4.83
C LYS A 4 -12.27 2.12 -5.42
N ALA A 5 -11.15 2.14 -4.71
CA ALA A 5 -9.93 1.47 -5.14
C ALA A 5 -10.14 -0.05 -5.22
N ASN A 6 -10.73 -0.65 -4.19
CA ASN A 6 -11.01 -2.08 -4.17
C ASN A 6 -11.99 -2.49 -5.29
N GLU A 7 -13.00 -1.70 -5.55
CA GLU A 7 -13.95 -1.96 -6.64
C GLU A 7 -13.28 -1.88 -8.02
N TYR A 8 -12.43 -0.88 -8.22
CA TYR A 8 -11.66 -0.76 -9.46
C TYR A 8 -10.80 -2.01 -9.71
N ILE A 9 -10.11 -2.50 -8.67
CA ILE A 9 -9.27 -3.68 -8.77
C ILE A 9 -10.11 -4.91 -9.15
N ARG A 10 -11.28 -5.09 -8.53
CA ARG A 10 -12.17 -6.22 -8.87
C ARG A 10 -12.59 -6.24 -10.34
N GLN A 11 -12.71 -5.07 -10.95
CA GLN A 11 -13.12 -4.92 -12.35
C GLN A 11 -11.96 -4.90 -13.34
N ASN A 12 -10.74 -4.67 -12.90
CA ASN A 12 -9.58 -4.42 -13.77
C ASN A 12 -8.33 -5.21 -13.36
N TYR A 13 -8.47 -6.32 -12.65
CA TYR A 13 -7.31 -7.10 -12.22
C TYR A 13 -6.55 -7.70 -13.40
N ILE A 14 -5.23 -7.85 -13.21
CA ILE A 14 -4.35 -8.48 -14.19
C ILE A 14 -4.55 -9.99 -14.12
N ASP A 15 -4.69 -10.64 -15.29
CA ASP A 15 -4.84 -12.09 -15.37
C ASP A 15 -3.60 -12.79 -14.77
N GLU A 16 -3.83 -13.81 -13.96
CA GLU A 16 -2.77 -14.61 -13.35
C GLU A 16 -1.76 -15.15 -14.37
N LYS A 17 -2.21 -15.44 -15.59
CA LYS A 17 -1.34 -15.92 -16.69
C LYS A 17 -0.32 -14.90 -17.13
N GLU A 18 -0.56 -13.63 -16.89
CA GLU A 18 0.33 -12.53 -17.26
C GLU A 18 1.30 -12.16 -16.14
N LYS A 19 1.13 -12.74 -14.95
CA LYS A 19 1.98 -12.47 -13.80
C LYS A 19 3.18 -13.41 -13.74
N PRO A 20 4.35 -12.94 -13.24
CA PRO A 20 5.46 -13.83 -12.91
C PRO A 20 5.04 -14.89 -11.89
N LEU A 21 5.67 -16.07 -11.96
CA LEU A 21 5.27 -17.21 -11.12
C LEU A 21 5.48 -16.98 -9.63
N PHE A 22 6.53 -16.25 -9.24
CA PHE A 22 6.90 -16.09 -7.83
C PHE A 22 7.36 -14.68 -7.46
N HIS A 23 7.19 -13.69 -8.32
CA HIS A 23 7.42 -12.30 -7.94
C HIS A 23 6.12 -11.68 -7.43
N VAL A 24 6.23 -10.86 -6.40
CA VAL A 24 5.09 -10.05 -5.94
C VAL A 24 4.80 -8.99 -7.00
N THR A 25 3.57 -8.96 -7.47
CA THR A 25 3.10 -8.00 -8.46
C THR A 25 1.78 -7.40 -7.99
N PRO A 26 1.46 -6.15 -8.39
CA PRO A 26 0.18 -5.56 -8.03
C PRO A 26 -0.97 -6.26 -8.76
N GLU A 27 -2.15 -6.21 -8.18
CA GLU A 27 -3.36 -6.72 -8.83
C GLU A 27 -3.75 -5.89 -10.05
N ALA A 28 -3.40 -4.61 -10.05
CA ALA A 28 -3.63 -3.67 -11.16
C ALA A 28 -2.68 -2.48 -11.01
N GLY A 29 -2.52 -1.68 -12.04
CA GLY A 29 -1.87 -0.38 -11.97
C GLY A 29 -0.37 -0.40 -11.70
N TRP A 30 0.06 0.46 -10.77
CA TRP A 30 1.45 0.78 -10.47
C TRP A 30 1.86 0.33 -9.08
N MET A 31 3.06 -0.21 -8.95
CA MET A 31 3.68 -0.60 -7.68
C MET A 31 5.11 -0.06 -7.63
N ASN A 32 5.53 0.45 -6.46
CA ASN A 32 6.93 0.77 -6.19
C ASN A 32 7.34 0.29 -4.79
N ASP A 33 7.90 1.11 -3.94
CA ASP A 33 8.57 0.73 -2.70
C ASP A 33 7.77 -0.24 -1.81
N PRO A 34 8.41 -1.32 -1.32
CA PRO A 34 7.80 -2.15 -0.29
C PRO A 34 7.69 -1.39 1.03
N ASN A 35 6.62 -1.64 1.76
CA ASN A 35 6.33 -1.01 3.05
C ASN A 35 5.86 -2.06 4.05
N GLY A 36 6.02 -1.76 5.32
CA GLY A 36 5.38 -2.50 6.39
C GLY A 36 5.61 -4.01 6.39
N PHE A 37 6.78 -4.47 5.90
CA PHE A 37 7.10 -5.90 5.89
C PHE A 37 7.15 -6.40 7.34
N SER A 38 6.25 -7.32 7.68
CA SER A 38 6.04 -7.68 9.09
C SER A 38 5.39 -9.05 9.23
N VAL A 39 5.53 -9.62 10.42
CA VAL A 39 4.79 -10.84 10.79
C VAL A 39 3.65 -10.42 11.72
N TYR A 40 2.45 -10.86 11.40
CA TYR A 40 1.27 -10.59 12.21
C TYR A 40 0.30 -11.76 12.10
N GLN A 41 -0.18 -12.25 13.25
CA GLN A 41 -1.09 -13.40 13.34
C GLN A 41 -0.59 -14.62 12.55
N GLY A 42 0.72 -14.91 12.66
CA GLY A 42 1.34 -16.08 12.06
C GLY A 42 1.56 -16.02 10.55
N LYS A 43 1.32 -14.88 9.93
CA LYS A 43 1.51 -14.67 8.49
C LYS A 43 2.48 -13.52 8.23
N VAL A 44 3.15 -13.57 7.08
CA VAL A 44 4.02 -12.49 6.62
C VAL A 44 3.19 -11.53 5.78
N HIS A 45 3.22 -10.28 6.15
CA HIS A 45 2.50 -9.20 5.48
C HIS A 45 3.48 -8.30 4.74
N LEU A 46 3.16 -7.97 3.50
CA LEU A 46 3.87 -7.01 2.68
C LEU A 46 2.88 -5.96 2.19
N PHE A 47 3.18 -4.72 2.52
CA PHE A 47 2.49 -3.57 1.94
C PHE A 47 3.43 -2.93 0.90
N TYR A 48 2.89 -2.09 0.05
CA TYR A 48 3.70 -1.42 -0.97
C TYR A 48 3.01 -0.15 -1.44
N GLN A 49 3.81 0.78 -1.94
CA GLN A 49 3.32 1.96 -2.61
C GLN A 49 2.55 1.53 -3.85
N PHE A 50 1.33 2.01 -4.00
CA PHE A 50 0.38 1.46 -4.95
C PHE A 50 -0.52 2.54 -5.53
N TYR A 51 -0.67 2.52 -6.87
CA TYR A 51 -1.68 3.33 -7.54
C TYR A 51 -2.49 2.42 -8.45
N PRO A 52 -3.76 2.12 -8.11
CA PRO A 52 -4.51 1.08 -8.83
C PRO A 52 -5.02 1.48 -10.20
N TYR A 53 -5.16 2.78 -10.49
CA TYR A 53 -5.94 3.24 -11.63
C TYR A 53 -5.18 3.33 -12.96
N LYS A 54 -3.84 3.38 -12.92
CA LYS A 54 -3.01 3.52 -14.10
C LYS A 54 -1.67 2.84 -13.90
N THR A 55 -0.99 2.52 -14.99
CA THR A 55 0.38 1.98 -14.96
C THR A 55 1.43 3.09 -14.90
N GLU A 56 1.13 4.15 -14.16
CA GLU A 56 2.01 5.29 -13.90
C GLU A 56 1.81 5.75 -12.45
N TRP A 57 2.77 6.50 -11.94
CA TRP A 57 2.70 7.03 -10.58
C TRP A 57 1.50 7.97 -10.42
N GLY A 58 0.85 7.90 -9.29
CA GLY A 58 -0.27 8.78 -8.91
C GLY A 58 -0.38 8.87 -7.39
N PRO A 59 -1.44 9.45 -6.85
CA PRO A 59 -1.61 9.52 -5.40
C PRO A 59 -1.54 8.13 -4.76
N MET A 60 -0.49 7.92 -3.97
CA MET A 60 -0.16 6.59 -3.44
C MET A 60 -1.19 6.08 -2.44
N HIS A 61 -1.60 4.87 -2.68
CA HIS A 61 -2.30 3.99 -1.75
C HIS A 61 -1.27 3.03 -1.15
N TRP A 62 -1.66 2.22 -0.17
CA TRP A 62 -0.91 1.05 0.24
C TRP A 62 -1.64 -0.20 -0.24
N GLY A 63 -1.02 -0.93 -1.16
CA GLY A 63 -1.44 -2.29 -1.50
C GLY A 63 -1.04 -3.24 -0.37
N HIS A 64 -1.60 -4.45 -0.36
CA HIS A 64 -1.38 -5.41 0.70
C HIS A 64 -1.43 -6.84 0.16
N GLN A 65 -0.38 -7.59 0.41
CA GLN A 65 -0.33 -9.01 0.12
C GLN A 65 0.20 -9.79 1.32
N VAL A 66 -0.23 -11.02 1.45
CA VAL A 66 0.05 -11.86 2.60
C VAL A 66 0.51 -13.24 2.13
N THR A 67 1.46 -13.82 2.85
CA THR A 67 1.97 -15.17 2.55
C THR A 67 2.22 -15.98 3.83
N GLU A 68 2.13 -17.27 3.71
CA GLU A 68 2.54 -18.21 4.76
C GLU A 68 3.90 -18.87 4.46
N ASP A 69 4.32 -18.90 3.19
CA ASP A 69 5.51 -19.64 2.75
C ASP A 69 6.54 -18.80 1.98
N LEU A 70 6.28 -17.51 1.76
CA LEU A 70 7.09 -16.57 0.98
C LEU A 70 7.14 -16.88 -0.53
N LEU A 71 6.41 -17.85 -0.99
CA LEU A 71 6.37 -18.26 -2.40
C LEU A 71 5.03 -17.91 -3.04
N LYS A 72 3.94 -18.19 -2.34
CA LYS A 72 2.59 -17.86 -2.79
C LYS A 72 2.06 -16.69 -2.01
N TRP A 73 1.65 -15.67 -2.72
CA TRP A 73 1.15 -14.42 -2.14
C TRP A 73 -0.34 -14.27 -2.46
N GLU A 74 -1.11 -13.96 -1.44
CA GLU A 74 -2.53 -13.69 -1.54
C GLU A 74 -2.78 -12.20 -1.48
N ALA A 75 -3.46 -11.66 -2.47
CA ALA A 75 -3.85 -10.25 -2.46
C ALA A 75 -4.95 -10.00 -1.43
N TYR A 76 -4.71 -9.05 -0.55
CA TYR A 76 -5.69 -8.55 0.40
C TYR A 76 -6.26 -7.22 -0.12
N PRO A 77 -7.38 -6.77 0.43
CA PRO A 77 -7.91 -5.44 0.08
C PRO A 77 -6.87 -4.35 0.31
N VAL A 78 -6.96 -3.26 -0.45
CA VAL A 78 -6.11 -2.08 -0.28
C VAL A 78 -6.14 -1.65 1.18
N ALA A 79 -4.98 -1.47 1.77
CA ALA A 79 -4.86 -1.17 3.20
C ALA A 79 -5.14 0.30 3.52
N MET A 80 -4.69 1.22 2.67
CA MET A 80 -4.86 2.66 2.86
C MET A 80 -5.09 3.36 1.53
N ALA A 81 -5.93 4.38 1.55
CA ALA A 81 -6.14 5.30 0.44
C ALA A 81 -5.92 6.73 0.93
N PRO A 82 -5.48 7.66 0.05
CA PRO A 82 -5.22 9.05 0.45
C PRO A 82 -6.54 9.84 0.55
N ASP A 83 -7.33 9.54 1.56
CA ASP A 83 -8.68 10.07 1.73
C ASP A 83 -8.84 11.06 2.90
N GLN A 84 -7.73 11.40 3.56
CA GLN A 84 -7.72 12.37 4.66
C GLN A 84 -7.09 13.69 4.20
N ASP A 85 -7.41 14.78 4.89
CA ASP A 85 -6.86 16.09 4.58
C ASP A 85 -5.32 16.11 4.67
N TYR A 86 -4.76 15.33 5.60
CA TYR A 86 -3.32 15.28 5.81
C TYR A 86 -2.59 14.32 4.84
N ASP A 87 -3.29 13.45 4.12
CA ASP A 87 -2.65 12.48 3.21
C ASP A 87 -3.19 12.51 1.78
N HIS A 88 -3.94 13.53 1.41
CA HIS A 88 -4.59 13.62 0.09
C HIS A 88 -3.61 13.58 -1.09
N ILE A 89 -2.34 13.91 -0.86
CA ILE A 89 -1.28 13.83 -1.88
C ILE A 89 -0.83 12.38 -2.06
N GLY A 90 -0.87 11.60 -1.00
CA GLY A 90 -0.50 10.19 -1.02
C GLY A 90 -0.19 9.65 0.37
N CYS A 91 -0.42 8.37 0.55
CA CYS A 91 0.08 7.60 1.69
C CYS A 91 1.47 7.08 1.33
N PHE A 92 2.52 7.79 1.80
CA PHE A 92 3.90 7.47 1.41
C PHE A 92 4.50 6.36 2.27
N SER A 93 5.78 6.09 2.06
CA SER A 93 6.44 4.92 2.65
C SER A 93 6.46 4.94 4.17
N GLY A 94 6.48 3.76 4.74
CA GLY A 94 6.46 3.56 6.17
C GLY A 94 6.67 2.10 6.56
N SER A 95 6.34 1.80 7.81
CA SER A 95 6.59 0.52 8.43
C SER A 95 5.34 -0.02 9.12
N ALA A 96 5.43 -1.26 9.59
CA ALA A 96 4.37 -1.90 10.36
C ALA A 96 4.96 -2.59 11.59
N VAL A 97 4.20 -2.64 12.66
CA VAL A 97 4.60 -3.31 13.89
C VAL A 97 3.35 -3.89 14.58
N GLU A 98 3.51 -5.02 15.24
CA GLU A 98 2.47 -5.51 16.15
C GLU A 98 2.62 -4.80 17.49
N ALA A 99 1.54 -4.20 17.96
CA ALA A 99 1.47 -3.56 19.28
C ALA A 99 0.11 -3.85 19.91
N ASP A 100 0.11 -4.39 21.11
CA ASP A 100 -1.10 -4.75 21.86
C ASP A 100 -2.10 -5.59 21.05
N GLY A 101 -1.58 -6.57 20.31
CA GLY A 101 -2.40 -7.47 19.48
C GLY A 101 -2.96 -6.81 18.22
N LYS A 102 -2.52 -5.61 17.89
CA LYS A 102 -2.94 -4.89 16.68
C LYS A 102 -1.81 -4.76 15.69
N HIS A 103 -2.14 -4.79 14.41
CA HIS A 103 -1.20 -4.51 13.34
C HIS A 103 -1.21 -3.00 13.09
N VAL A 104 -0.21 -2.30 13.60
CA VAL A 104 -0.10 -0.84 13.53
C VAL A 104 0.76 -0.46 12.33
N LEU A 105 0.20 0.36 11.45
CA LEU A 105 0.87 0.87 10.26
C LEU A 105 1.27 2.32 10.52
N LEU A 106 2.56 2.62 10.29
CA LEU A 106 3.15 3.94 10.44
C LEU A 106 3.58 4.41 9.05
N TYR A 107 3.08 5.55 8.60
CA TYR A 107 3.37 6.00 7.25
C TYR A 107 3.64 7.51 7.20
N THR A 108 4.22 7.94 6.09
CA THR A 108 4.57 9.34 5.85
C THR A 108 3.50 10.00 4.99
N CYS A 109 3.19 11.23 5.29
CA CYS A 109 2.36 12.09 4.44
C CYS A 109 3.01 13.47 4.30
N LEU A 110 2.61 14.19 3.25
CA LEU A 110 3.11 15.53 2.99
C LEU A 110 2.00 16.53 3.22
N LEU A 111 2.28 17.52 4.08
CA LEU A 111 1.42 18.67 4.29
C LEU A 111 2.12 19.89 3.72
N TYR A 112 1.51 20.53 2.73
CA TYR A 112 1.99 21.82 2.25
C TYR A 112 1.51 22.92 3.16
N THR A 113 2.46 23.61 3.79
CA THR A 113 2.19 24.81 4.60
C THR A 113 2.79 26.03 3.92
N SER A 114 2.38 27.22 4.33
CA SER A 114 2.94 28.47 3.82
C SER A 114 4.35 28.75 4.37
N ASP A 115 4.80 27.97 5.34
CA ASP A 115 6.11 28.12 5.99
C ASP A 115 6.96 26.87 5.77
N ALA A 116 7.91 26.96 4.85
CA ALA A 116 8.81 25.87 4.52
C ALA A 116 9.76 25.50 5.66
N ALA A 117 10.08 26.43 6.56
CA ALA A 117 10.91 26.15 7.72
C ALA A 117 10.19 25.27 8.74
N ASP A 118 8.88 25.42 8.83
CA ASP A 118 8.03 24.61 9.68
C ASP A 118 7.96 23.16 9.16
N ASP A 119 7.96 22.96 7.86
CA ASP A 119 7.95 21.63 7.26
C ASP A 119 9.21 20.83 7.59
N SER A 120 10.36 21.48 7.75
CA SER A 120 11.60 20.80 8.04
C SER A 120 11.67 20.19 9.44
N LEU A 121 10.74 20.54 10.32
CA LEU A 121 10.67 20.05 11.70
C LEU A 121 9.73 18.84 11.88
N ARG A 122 9.16 18.34 10.82
CA ARG A 122 8.15 17.26 10.89
C ARG A 122 8.67 15.89 10.55
#